data_a6c2c564221b2904daaf55a053c4e760
#
_entry.id   a6c2c564221b2904daaf55a053c4e760
#
_cell.length_a   1.000
_cell.length_b   1.000
_cell.length_c   1.000
_cell.angle_alpha   90.00
_cell.angle_beta   90.00
_cell.angle_gamma   90.00
#
_symmetry.space_group_name_H-M   'P 1'
#
loop_
_entity.id
_entity.type
_entity.pdbx_description
1 polymer ?
#
loop_
_entity_poly.entity_id
_entity_poly.type
_entity_poly.pdbx_seq_one_letter_code
_entity_poly.pdbx_strand_id
1 'polypeptide(L)'
;MYSPLQLAQKFLKYYCTASNGKGHGIHSPFVYDFVTRVLNDTQAYPCYKSIEAERKKLLQNKKRIPVQDFGAGSAVIATNERPIKKIAASSLKPAKYAQLLYRIVQY
;
A
#
# COMPACT_ATOMS: atom_id res chain seq x y z
N MET A 1 5.82 26.75 7.23
CA MET A 1 6.04 25.36 6.75
C MET A 1 6.64 24.56 7.89
N TYR A 2 6.10 23.36 8.19
CA TYR A 2 6.62 22.57 9.30
C TYR A 2 7.92 21.86 8.89
N SER A 3 8.87 21.76 9.82
CA SER A 3 10.07 20.94 9.60
C SER A 3 9.70 19.44 9.59
N PRO A 4 10.51 18.56 8.97
CA PRO A 4 10.26 17.11 8.95
C PRO A 4 10.07 16.53 10.36
N LEU A 5 10.82 17.03 11.34
CA LEU A 5 10.70 16.59 12.73
C LEU A 5 9.36 16.99 13.35
N GLN A 6 8.88 18.20 13.09
CA GLN A 6 7.56 18.65 13.55
C GLN A 6 6.43 17.89 12.90
N LEU A 7 6.55 17.52 11.62
CA LEU A 7 5.59 16.67 10.93
C LEU A 7 5.55 15.27 11.55
N ALA A 8 6.71 14.68 11.83
CA ALA A 8 6.79 13.37 12.48
C ALA A 8 6.15 13.39 13.88
N GLN A 9 6.42 14.42 14.68
CA GLN A 9 5.80 14.56 16.01
C GLN A 9 4.28 14.71 15.94
N LYS A 10 3.78 15.54 14.99
CA LYS A 10 2.33 15.69 14.79
C LYS A 10 1.68 14.41 14.31
N PHE A 11 2.33 13.66 13.43
CA PHE A 11 1.85 12.37 12.97
C PHE A 11 1.77 11.35 14.12
N LEU A 12 2.82 11.24 14.93
CA LEU A 12 2.84 10.36 16.10
C LEU A 12 1.74 10.73 17.10
N LYS A 13 1.58 12.03 17.39
CA LYS A 13 0.50 12.49 18.27
C LYS A 13 -0.87 12.12 17.71
N TYR A 14 -1.11 12.38 16.42
CA TYR A 14 -2.35 11.99 15.75
C TYR A 14 -2.57 10.47 15.82
N TYR A 15 -1.56 9.68 15.51
CA TYR A 15 -1.64 8.22 15.53
C TYR A 15 -2.01 7.67 16.92
N CYS A 16 -1.46 8.25 17.99
CA CYS A 16 -1.74 7.83 19.36
C CYS A 16 -3.10 8.33 19.88
N THR A 17 -3.61 9.46 19.35
CA THR A 17 -4.85 10.10 19.86
C THR A 17 -6.06 9.90 18.97
N ALA A 18 -5.88 9.44 17.73
CA ALA A 18 -6.99 9.21 16.80
C ALA A 18 -7.87 8.05 17.30
N SER A 19 -9.13 8.35 17.61
CA SER A 19 -10.07 7.39 18.16
C SER A 19 -11.07 6.80 17.14
N ASN A 20 -11.12 7.36 15.93
CA ASN A 20 -12.13 7.03 14.93
C ASN A 20 -11.82 5.76 14.10
N GLY A 21 -10.68 5.12 14.31
CA GLY A 21 -10.26 3.95 13.53
C GLY A 21 -11.16 2.72 13.67
N LYS A 22 -12.02 2.68 14.69
CA LYS A 22 -13.00 1.61 14.90
C LYS A 22 -14.47 2.03 14.66
N GLY A 23 -14.66 3.17 14.01
CA GLY A 23 -16.00 3.67 13.69
C GLY A 23 -16.65 4.55 14.76
N HIS A 24 -16.00 4.84 15.88
CA HIS A 24 -16.52 5.73 16.89
C HIS A 24 -16.68 7.18 16.36
N GLY A 25 -17.82 7.80 16.61
CA GLY A 25 -18.11 9.18 16.17
C GLY A 25 -18.40 9.33 14.67
N ILE A 26 -18.54 8.25 13.92
CA ILE A 26 -18.90 8.26 12.50
C ILE A 26 -20.42 8.18 12.40
N HIS A 27 -21.05 9.24 11.84
CA HIS A 27 -22.49 9.35 11.71
C HIS A 27 -23.04 8.85 10.36
N SER A 28 -22.19 8.70 9.33
CA SER A 28 -22.61 8.13 8.06
C SER A 28 -22.67 6.60 8.15
N PRO A 29 -23.84 5.97 7.92
CA PRO A 29 -23.96 4.51 7.93
C PRO A 29 -23.04 3.83 6.93
N PHE A 30 -22.89 4.40 5.74
CA PHE A 30 -21.96 3.88 4.71
C PHE A 30 -20.51 3.94 5.17
N VAL A 31 -20.07 5.07 5.69
CA VAL A 31 -18.67 5.23 6.16
C VAL A 31 -18.40 4.33 7.37
N TYR A 32 -19.35 4.22 8.29
CA TYR A 32 -19.27 3.32 9.44
C TYR A 32 -19.10 1.86 8.99
N ASP A 33 -19.92 1.44 8.05
CA ASP A 33 -19.90 0.09 7.50
C ASP A 33 -18.57 -0.19 6.77
N PHE A 34 -18.10 0.74 5.95
CA PHE A 34 -16.81 0.65 5.27
C PHE A 34 -15.63 0.54 6.25
N VAL A 35 -15.60 1.37 7.29
CA VAL A 35 -14.56 1.33 8.32
C VAL A 35 -14.56 -0.01 9.06
N THR A 36 -15.72 -0.50 9.45
CA THR A 36 -15.85 -1.72 10.27
C THR A 36 -15.67 -3.00 9.45
N ARG A 37 -16.21 -3.06 8.24
CA ARG A 37 -16.21 -4.28 7.41
C ARG A 37 -15.07 -4.36 6.40
N VAL A 38 -14.49 -3.23 6.03
CA VAL A 38 -13.42 -3.20 5.01
C VAL A 38 -12.08 -2.83 5.63
N LEU A 39 -11.98 -1.66 6.27
CA LEU A 39 -10.71 -1.19 6.83
C LEU A 39 -10.24 -2.07 8.01
N ASN A 40 -11.14 -2.45 8.88
CA ASN A 40 -10.84 -3.25 10.09
C ASN A 40 -11.05 -4.75 9.91
N ASP A 41 -11.32 -5.23 8.71
CA ASP A 41 -11.41 -6.64 8.44
C ASP A 41 -10.04 -7.32 8.56
N THR A 42 -9.94 -8.25 9.49
CA THR A 42 -8.72 -9.03 9.79
C THR A 42 -8.78 -10.45 9.22
N GLN A 43 -9.82 -10.78 8.43
CA GLN A 43 -9.97 -12.11 7.86
C GLN A 43 -8.84 -12.43 6.87
N ALA A 44 -8.31 -13.63 6.96
CA ALA A 44 -7.33 -14.15 6.01
C ALA A 44 -8.05 -14.77 4.80
N TYR A 45 -8.04 -14.07 3.68
CA TYR A 45 -8.62 -14.58 2.43
C TYR A 45 -7.64 -15.49 1.68
N PRO A 46 -8.13 -16.56 1.02
CA PRO A 46 -7.26 -17.55 0.36
C PRO A 46 -6.28 -16.96 -0.66
N CYS A 47 -6.72 -15.92 -1.40
CA CYS A 47 -5.90 -15.26 -2.42
C CYS A 47 -4.67 -14.52 -1.84
N TYR A 48 -4.68 -14.13 -0.58
CA TYR A 48 -3.57 -13.38 0.03
C TYR A 48 -2.25 -14.15 -0.03
N LYS A 49 -2.30 -15.44 0.26
CA LYS A 49 -1.10 -16.30 0.24
C LYS A 49 -0.49 -16.42 -1.17
N SER A 50 -1.31 -16.60 -2.19
CA SER A 50 -0.85 -16.72 -3.57
C SER A 50 -0.28 -15.39 -4.08
N ILE A 51 -0.92 -14.26 -3.77
CA ILE A 51 -0.44 -12.91 -4.15
C ILE A 51 0.91 -12.60 -3.49
N GLU A 52 1.09 -12.92 -2.21
CA GLU A 52 2.35 -12.71 -1.52
C GLU A 52 3.48 -13.64 -2.04
N ALA A 53 3.13 -14.85 -2.48
CA ALA A 53 4.10 -15.73 -3.12
C ALA A 53 4.60 -15.13 -4.46
N GLU A 54 3.71 -14.58 -5.28
CA GLU A 54 4.09 -13.88 -6.52
C GLU A 54 4.90 -12.61 -6.25
N ARG A 55 4.50 -11.81 -5.26
CA ARG A 55 5.30 -10.65 -4.81
C ARG A 55 6.73 -11.06 -4.50
N LYS A 56 6.91 -12.11 -3.72
CA LYS A 56 8.24 -12.61 -3.33
C LYS A 56 9.06 -13.04 -4.54
N LYS A 57 8.46 -13.74 -5.51
CA LYS A 57 9.12 -14.13 -6.77
C LYS A 57 9.60 -12.90 -7.54
N LEU A 58 8.76 -11.88 -7.70
CA LEU A 58 9.11 -10.65 -8.41
C LEU A 58 10.24 -9.89 -7.72
N LEU A 59 10.22 -9.80 -6.40
CA LEU A 59 11.26 -9.12 -5.61
C LEU A 59 12.62 -9.84 -5.66
N GLN A 60 12.64 -11.12 -5.97
CA GLN A 60 13.86 -11.92 -6.13
C GLN A 60 14.32 -12.02 -7.60
N ASN A 61 13.51 -11.60 -8.55
CA ASN A 61 13.78 -11.76 -9.98
C ASN A 61 14.84 -10.76 -10.46
N LYS A 62 16.01 -11.26 -10.81
CA LYS A 62 17.14 -10.46 -11.28
C LYS A 62 17.12 -10.21 -12.80
N LYS A 63 16.17 -10.81 -13.54
CA LYS A 63 16.06 -10.63 -14.99
C LYS A 63 15.85 -9.14 -15.31
N ARG A 64 16.52 -8.68 -16.36
CA ARG A 64 16.36 -7.32 -16.88
C ARG A 64 15.36 -7.32 -18.03
N ILE A 65 14.55 -6.29 -18.08
CA ILE A 65 13.60 -6.06 -19.18
C ILE A 65 13.76 -4.63 -19.71
N PRO A 66 13.60 -4.43 -21.04
CA PRO A 66 13.53 -3.09 -21.60
C PRO A 66 12.20 -2.44 -21.17
N VAL A 67 12.27 -1.20 -20.69
CA VAL A 67 11.09 -0.42 -20.30
C VAL A 67 11.11 0.86 -21.12
N GLN A 68 10.08 1.06 -21.94
CA GLN A 68 9.89 2.30 -22.66
C GLN A 68 9.07 3.26 -21.78
N ASP A 69 9.70 4.36 -21.37
CA ASP A 69 9.09 5.36 -20.50
C ASP A 69 8.79 6.61 -21.34
N PHE A 70 7.51 6.92 -21.53
CA PHE A 70 7.04 8.09 -22.28
C PHE A 70 6.84 9.33 -21.40
N GLY A 71 7.12 9.23 -20.11
CA GLY A 71 6.96 10.31 -19.13
C GLY A 71 8.29 10.96 -18.73
N ALA A 72 8.26 11.57 -17.55
CA ALA A 72 9.43 12.24 -16.96
C ALA A 72 10.58 11.29 -16.53
N GLY A 73 10.41 9.98 -16.74
CA GLY A 73 11.35 8.96 -16.29
C GLY A 73 11.19 8.57 -14.83
N SER A 74 12.01 7.63 -14.39
CA SER A 74 12.01 7.18 -13.00
C SER A 74 13.15 7.83 -12.23
N ALA A 75 12.85 8.49 -11.11
CA ALA A 75 13.84 9.02 -10.20
C ALA A 75 14.70 7.91 -9.53
N VAL A 76 14.19 6.68 -9.49
CA VAL A 76 14.83 5.53 -8.83
C VAL A 76 15.70 4.73 -9.80
N ILE A 77 15.29 4.64 -11.09
CA ILE A 77 15.98 3.85 -12.11
C ILE A 77 16.10 4.68 -13.38
N ALA A 78 17.29 5.19 -13.61
CA ALA A 78 17.57 6.10 -14.75
C ALA A 78 17.80 5.39 -16.10
N THR A 79 17.85 4.05 -16.15
CA THR A 79 18.14 3.28 -17.36
C THR A 79 16.90 2.65 -17.96
N ASN A 80 16.87 2.50 -19.31
CA ASN A 80 15.79 1.82 -20.01
C ASN A 80 15.77 0.31 -19.77
N GLU A 81 16.91 -0.30 -19.45
CA GLU A 81 16.95 -1.69 -19.01
C GLU A 81 16.89 -1.78 -17.49
N ARG A 82 15.80 -2.32 -16.99
CA ARG A 82 15.50 -2.33 -15.55
C ARG A 82 15.36 -3.77 -15.03
N PRO A 83 16.04 -4.12 -13.91
CA PRO A 83 15.82 -5.41 -13.27
C PRO A 83 14.40 -5.49 -12.69
N ILE A 84 13.72 -6.61 -12.92
CA ILE A 84 12.33 -6.81 -12.43
C ILE A 84 12.25 -6.58 -10.92
N LYS A 85 13.20 -7.06 -10.14
CA LYS A 85 13.23 -6.84 -8.69
C LYS A 85 13.20 -5.36 -8.26
N LYS A 86 13.85 -4.47 -9.03
CA LYS A 86 13.84 -3.03 -8.74
C LYS A 86 12.51 -2.37 -9.11
N ILE A 87 11.91 -2.79 -10.22
CA ILE A 87 10.56 -2.36 -10.61
C ILE A 87 9.57 -2.81 -9.54
N ALA A 88 9.63 -4.07 -9.13
CA ALA A 88 8.78 -4.62 -8.09
C ALA A 88 8.93 -3.88 -6.75
N ALA A 89 10.16 -3.61 -6.32
CA ALA A 89 10.43 -2.91 -5.06
C ALA A 89 9.86 -1.48 -5.04
N SER A 90 9.87 -0.78 -6.18
CA SER A 90 9.38 0.60 -6.28
C SER A 90 7.87 0.70 -6.54
N SER A 91 7.26 -0.28 -7.19
CA SER A 91 5.90 -0.19 -7.72
C SER A 91 4.88 -1.05 -6.99
N LEU A 92 5.29 -2.20 -6.43
CA LEU A 92 4.36 -3.07 -5.71
C LEU A 92 3.94 -2.45 -4.38
N LYS A 93 2.64 -2.45 -4.14
CA LYS A 93 2.10 -2.03 -2.85
C LYS A 93 2.44 -3.07 -1.77
N PRO A 94 2.75 -2.65 -0.53
CA PRO A 94 2.89 -3.56 0.59
C PRO A 94 1.66 -4.45 0.77
N ALA A 95 1.85 -5.64 1.37
CA ALA A 95 0.78 -6.62 1.61
C ALA A 95 -0.48 -5.99 2.23
N LYS A 96 -0.30 -5.14 3.23
CA LYS A 96 -1.39 -4.43 3.90
C LYS A 96 -2.32 -3.68 2.93
N TYR A 97 -1.75 -2.95 1.98
CA TYR A 97 -2.55 -2.16 1.03
C TYR A 97 -3.08 -3.01 -0.13
N ALA A 98 -2.35 -4.04 -0.57
CA ALA A 98 -2.84 -4.98 -1.57
C ALA A 98 -4.08 -5.74 -1.05
N GLN A 99 -4.03 -6.17 0.20
CA GLN A 99 -5.16 -6.81 0.88
C GLN A 99 -6.33 -5.86 1.09
N LEU A 100 -6.07 -4.60 1.42
CA LEU A 100 -7.11 -3.58 1.50
C LEU A 100 -7.80 -3.36 0.15
N LEU A 101 -7.05 -3.27 -0.94
CA LEU A 101 -7.63 -3.14 -2.28
C LEU A 101 -8.53 -4.33 -2.63
N TYR A 102 -8.12 -5.54 -2.29
CA TYR A 102 -8.97 -6.73 -2.46
C TYR A 102 -10.29 -6.58 -1.70
N ARG A 103 -10.26 -6.20 -0.43
CA ARG A 103 -11.47 -6.02 0.39
C ARG A 103 -12.39 -4.92 -0.15
N ILE A 104 -11.81 -3.82 -0.66
CA ILE A 104 -12.58 -2.74 -1.30
C ILE A 104 -13.34 -3.25 -2.54
N VAL A 105 -12.69 -4.06 -3.35
CA VAL A 105 -13.32 -4.62 -4.57
C VAL A 105 -14.41 -5.63 -4.24
N GLN A 106 -14.29 -6.35 -3.12
CA GLN A 106 -15.30 -7.31 -2.66
C GLN A 106 -16.51 -6.65 -1.98
N TYR A 107 -16.36 -5.43 -1.48
CA TYR A 107 -17.41 -4.65 -0.80
C TYR A 107 -18.39 -4.02 -1.77
#